data_d9298063161b459a857987753a369351
#
_entry.id   d9298063161b459a857987753a369351
#
_cell.length_a   1.000
_cell.length_b   1.000
_cell.length_c   1.000
_cell.angle_alpha   90.00
_cell.angle_beta   90.00
_cell.angle_gamma   90.00
#
_symmetry.space_group_name_H-M   'P 1'
#
loop_
_entity.id
_entity.type
_entity.pdbx_description
1 polymer ?
#
loop_
_entity_poly.entity_id
_entity_poly.type
_entity_poly.pdbx_seq_one_letter_code
_entity_poly.pdbx_strand_id
1 'polypeptide(L)' 'MDDYFMAILKLLNVIHLENKVIVSCLLGKYKSDSVCKSMDKVFDGAIEEFNNKYHSDHAE' A
#
# COMPACT_ATOMS: atom_id res chain seq x y z
N MET A 1 -4.58 19.38 6.92
CA MET A 1 -5.16 18.03 6.87
C MET A 1 -4.67 17.24 5.67
N ASP A 2 -4.78 17.84 4.50
CA ASP A 2 -4.37 17.16 3.27
C ASP A 2 -2.89 16.83 3.24
N ASP A 3 -2.06 17.70 3.82
CA ASP A 3 -0.61 17.47 3.88
C ASP A 3 -0.26 16.25 4.72
N TYR A 4 -0.95 16.06 5.84
CA TYR A 4 -0.76 14.88 6.68
C TYR A 4 -1.20 13.62 5.98
N PHE A 5 -2.34 13.69 5.33
CA PHE A 5 -2.89 12.55 4.60
C PHE A 5 -1.93 12.11 3.49
N MET A 6 -1.44 13.06 2.71
CA MET A 6 -0.51 12.78 1.63
C MET A 6 0.83 12.25 2.17
N ALA A 7 1.30 12.79 3.28
CA ALA A 7 2.53 12.30 3.91
C ALA A 7 2.38 10.85 4.37
N ILE A 8 1.24 10.53 4.98
CA ILE A 8 0.95 9.16 5.41
C ILE A 8 0.92 8.22 4.21
N LEU A 9 0.26 8.61 3.13
CA LEU A 9 0.19 7.78 1.92
C LEU A 9 1.58 7.54 1.33
N LYS A 10 2.42 8.56 1.30
CA LYS A 10 3.79 8.41 0.80
C LYS A 10 4.58 7.45 1.65
N LEU A 11 4.47 7.55 2.96
CA LEU A 11 5.15 6.64 3.88
C LEU A 11 4.66 5.21 3.70
N LEU A 12 3.35 5.02 3.56
CA LEU A 12 2.79 3.69 3.34
C LEU A 12 3.30 3.09 2.04
N ASN A 13 3.41 3.90 0.98
CA ASN A 13 3.94 3.43 -0.29
C ASN A 13 5.40 3.00 -0.17
N VAL A 14 6.21 3.76 0.57
CA VAL A 14 7.62 3.42 0.80
C VAL A 14 7.72 2.11 1.57
N ILE A 15 6.94 1.96 2.63
CA ILE A 15 6.93 0.74 3.44
C ILE A 15 6.50 -0.46 2.58
N HIS A 16 5.49 -0.28 1.75
CA HIS A 16 5.00 -1.33 0.87
C HIS A 16 6.08 -1.76 -0.12
N LEU A 17 6.78 -0.80 -0.72
CA LEU A 17 7.87 -1.08 -1.63
C LEU A 17 9.00 -1.84 -0.94
N GLU A 18 9.36 -1.42 0.27
CA GLU A 18 10.39 -2.11 1.05
C GLU A 18 9.97 -3.54 1.36
N ASN A 19 8.71 -3.75 1.71
CA ASN A 19 8.18 -5.10 1.95
C ASN A 19 8.30 -5.97 0.72
N LYS A 20 8.02 -5.42 -0.47
CA LYS A 20 8.15 -6.17 -1.72
C LYS A 20 9.61 -6.52 -2.01
N VAL A 21 10.52 -5.61 -1.70
CA VAL A 21 11.96 -5.89 -1.87
C VAL A 21 12.39 -7.04 -0.97
N ILE A 22 11.95 -7.03 0.28
CA ILE A 22 12.26 -8.11 1.22
C ILE A 22 11.73 -9.45 0.70
N VAL A 23 10.49 -9.47 0.24
CA VAL A 23 9.87 -10.67 -0.33
C VAL A 23 10.66 -11.17 -1.54
N SER A 24 11.08 -10.24 -2.41
CA SER A 24 11.87 -10.59 -3.59
C SER A 24 13.21 -11.23 -3.21
N CYS A 25 13.84 -10.73 -2.16
CA CYS A 25 15.10 -11.28 -1.68
C CYS A 25 14.94 -12.68 -1.10
N LEU A 26 13.81 -12.95 -0.46
CA LEU A 26 13.58 -14.22 0.23
C LEU A 26 13.07 -15.33 -0.67
N LEU A 27 12.21 -15.00 -1.63
CA LEU A 27 11.47 -16.00 -2.38
C LEU A 27 12.02 -16.29 -3.79
N GLY A 28 12.91 -15.44 -4.29
CA GLY A 28 13.37 -15.54 -5.66
C GLY A 28 12.34 -15.02 -6.65
N LYS A 29 12.74 -14.87 -7.91
CA LYS A 29 11.98 -14.10 -8.88
C LYS A 29 10.57 -14.62 -9.15
N TYR A 30 10.45 -15.94 -9.41
CA TYR A 30 9.14 -16.49 -9.79
C TYR A 30 8.11 -16.39 -8.68
N LYS A 31 8.50 -16.79 -7.47
CA LYS A 31 7.58 -16.79 -6.34
C LYS A 31 7.29 -15.37 -5.88
N SER A 32 8.30 -14.49 -5.93
CA SER A 32 8.11 -13.13 -5.50
C SER A 32 7.15 -12.35 -6.41
N ASP A 33 7.15 -12.61 -7.72
CA ASP A 33 6.24 -11.92 -8.65
C ASP A 33 4.79 -12.18 -8.26
N SER A 34 4.44 -13.43 -7.98
CA SER A 34 3.08 -13.79 -7.59
C SER A 34 2.69 -13.17 -6.25
N VAL A 35 3.59 -13.27 -5.28
CA VAL A 35 3.35 -12.73 -3.94
C VAL A 35 3.26 -11.21 -3.99
N CYS A 36 4.14 -10.54 -4.73
CA CYS A 36 4.10 -9.09 -4.86
C CYS A 36 2.80 -8.60 -5.50
N LYS A 37 2.30 -9.31 -6.51
CA LYS A 37 1.01 -8.97 -7.10
C LYS A 37 -0.13 -9.07 -6.08
N SER A 38 -0.11 -10.11 -5.26
CA SER A 38 -1.10 -10.26 -4.19
C SER A 38 -0.96 -9.16 -3.15
N MET A 39 0.27 -8.81 -2.79
CA MET A 39 0.54 -7.72 -1.86
C MET A 39 0.01 -6.39 -2.41
N ASP A 40 0.26 -6.11 -3.69
CA ASP A 40 -0.24 -4.90 -4.33
C ASP A 40 -1.75 -4.83 -4.30
N LYS A 41 -2.40 -5.95 -4.58
CA LYS A 41 -3.86 -6.00 -4.59
C LYS A 41 -4.45 -5.72 -3.22
N VAL A 42 -3.89 -6.32 -2.18
CA VAL A 42 -4.33 -6.09 -0.81
C VAL A 42 -4.06 -4.64 -0.40
N PHE A 43 -2.87 -4.15 -0.74
CA PHE A 43 -2.49 -2.78 -0.40
C PHE A 43 -3.41 -1.76 -1.08
N ASP A 44 -3.67 -1.94 -2.37
CA ASP A 44 -4.55 -1.04 -3.13
C ASP A 44 -5.97 -1.05 -2.56
N GLY A 45 -6.46 -2.23 -2.19
CA GLY A 45 -7.77 -2.34 -1.56
C GLY A 45 -7.85 -1.62 -0.23
N ALA A 46 -6.80 -1.76 0.58
CA ALA A 46 -6.74 -1.09 1.88
C ALA A 46 -6.67 0.42 1.73
N ILE A 47 -5.89 0.91 0.77
CA ILE A 47 -5.79 2.34 0.50
C ILE A 47 -7.12 2.89 0.01
N GLU A 48 -7.79 2.16 -0.88
CA GLU A 48 -9.09 2.58 -1.38
C GLU A 48 -10.12 2.66 -0.25
N GLU A 49 -10.15 1.67 0.61
CA GLU A 49 -11.06 1.67 1.76
C GLU A 49 -10.76 2.84 2.70
N PHE A 50 -9.48 3.09 2.95
CA PHE A 50 -9.07 4.21 3.79
C PHE A 50 -9.50 5.55 3.16
N ASN A 51 -9.29 5.70 1.85
CA ASN A 51 -9.68 6.91 1.15
C ASN A 51 -11.19 7.14 1.23
N ASN A 52 -11.96 6.09 1.02
CA ASN A 52 -13.42 6.19 1.07
C ASN A 52 -13.89 6.61 2.46
N LYS A 53 -13.30 6.03 3.47
CA LYS A 53 -13.65 6.37 4.85
C LYS A 53 -13.25 7.80 5.20
N TYR A 54 -12.06 8.20 4.79
CA TYR A 54 -11.55 9.55 5.03
C TYR A 54 -12.44 10.58 4.35
N HIS A 55 -12.77 10.34 3.08
CA HIS A 55 -13.62 11.25 2.34
C HIS A 55 -15.06 11.29 2.87
N SER A 56 -15.57 10.14 3.30
CA SER A 56 -16.90 10.10 3.93
C SER A 56 -16.96 10.97 5.18
N ASP A 57 -15.92 10.88 6.01
CA ASP A 57 -15.83 11.67 7.22
C ASP A 57 -15.74 13.15 6.92
N HIS A 58 -15.10 13.52 5.81
CA HIS A 58 -14.94 14.91 5.41
C HIS A 58 -16.12 15.45 4.61
N ALA A 59 -16.90 14.58 4.01
CA ALA A 59 -18.06 15.00 3.19
C ALA A 59 -19.14 15.70 4.02
N GLU A 60 -19.14 15.45 5.30
CA GLU A 60 -20.08 16.11 6.20
C GLU A 60 -19.59 17.48 6.63
#